data_7fc98aea908b25133184be2bfc27f1f8
#
_entry.id   7fc98aea908b25133184be2bfc27f1f8
#
_cell.length_a   1.000
_cell.length_b   1.000
_cell.length_c   1.000
_cell.angle_alpha   90.00
_cell.angle_beta   90.00
_cell.angle_gamma   90.00
#
_symmetry.space_group_name_H-M   'P 1'
#
loop_
_entity.id
_entity.type
_entity.pdbx_description
1 polymer ?
#
loop_
_entity_poly.entity_id
_entity_poly.type
_entity_poly.pdbx_seq_one_letter_code
_entity_poly.pdbx_strand_id
1 'polypeptide(L)'
;MGERTDWAAVKEADIRRWVAAAARDGLSPASLARRLSAWRGFFDALAEDGRILANPVQGVRPPKRPRRLPKALPVDQAVQLVDGPVEAEQAFTASRDRAMAELFYSSGLRLSELTALDHRWLQASGDGARSSAWLDRPAAEVQVLGKGGKRRTVPVGRAALAALDAWLEIRGEWLAAHPAADTAPLFLSLQGRRLSNRSVQLRMDALAQRRGLPQHVHPHVLRHSFASHMLQSSGDLRAVQELLGHASIGTTQVYTALDFQHLAAVYDAAHPRARRQGAVPDGTTAGAGGRAAGEAGAEGSAGDGDSAGDGGLAGRPDVHAQDALKKP
;
A
#
# COMPACT_ATOMS: atom_id res chain seq x y z
N MET A 1 -37.87 -35.71 -3.90
CA MET A 1 -38.61 -34.66 -4.61
C MET A 1 -38.53 -33.40 -3.78
N GLY A 2 -37.69 -32.43 -4.17
CA GLY A 2 -37.59 -31.18 -3.43
C GLY A 2 -38.80 -30.31 -3.72
N GLU A 3 -39.49 -29.85 -2.69
CA GLU A 3 -40.55 -28.86 -2.86
C GLU A 3 -40.03 -27.65 -3.63
N ARG A 4 -40.60 -27.39 -4.78
CA ARG A 4 -40.32 -26.16 -5.55
C ARG A 4 -40.86 -25.00 -4.72
N THR A 5 -39.96 -24.20 -4.15
CA THR A 5 -40.34 -22.98 -3.44
C THR A 5 -41.12 -22.06 -4.37
N ASP A 6 -42.37 -21.74 -4.03
CA ASP A 6 -43.16 -20.74 -4.74
C ASP A 6 -42.69 -19.34 -4.34
N TRP A 7 -41.80 -18.78 -5.16
CA TRP A 7 -41.26 -17.44 -4.93
C TRP A 7 -42.29 -16.32 -5.07
N ALA A 8 -43.40 -16.59 -5.81
CA ALA A 8 -44.48 -15.60 -5.96
C ALA A 8 -45.31 -15.43 -4.69
N ALA A 9 -45.32 -16.42 -3.80
CA ALA A 9 -45.98 -16.35 -2.52
C ALA A 9 -45.22 -15.60 -1.43
N VAL A 10 -43.91 -15.32 -1.65
CA VAL A 10 -43.02 -14.66 -0.67
C VAL A 10 -43.40 -13.19 -0.52
N LYS A 11 -43.72 -12.76 0.72
CA LYS A 11 -44.09 -11.40 1.07
C LYS A 11 -42.97 -10.68 1.84
N GLU A 12 -43.04 -9.37 1.89
CA GLU A 12 -42.12 -8.56 2.70
C GLU A 12 -42.05 -9.02 4.16
N ALA A 13 -43.18 -9.46 4.75
CA ALA A 13 -43.24 -9.99 6.11
C ALA A 13 -42.35 -11.24 6.30
N ASP A 14 -42.24 -12.11 5.28
CA ASP A 14 -41.39 -13.29 5.33
C ASP A 14 -39.92 -12.90 5.31
N ILE A 15 -39.56 -11.93 4.46
CA ILE A 15 -38.19 -11.37 4.41
C ILE A 15 -37.81 -10.78 5.78
N ARG A 16 -38.69 -9.99 6.40
CA ARG A 16 -38.47 -9.42 7.75
C ARG A 16 -38.28 -10.53 8.79
N ARG A 17 -39.09 -11.57 8.76
CA ARG A 17 -39.00 -12.73 9.65
C ARG A 17 -37.66 -13.48 9.46
N TRP A 18 -37.23 -13.72 8.24
CA TRP A 18 -35.94 -14.37 7.94
C TRP A 18 -34.73 -13.54 8.38
N VAL A 19 -34.79 -12.20 8.20
CA VAL A 19 -33.76 -11.28 8.71
C VAL A 19 -33.71 -11.32 10.23
N ALA A 20 -34.87 -11.32 10.91
CA ALA A 20 -34.96 -11.36 12.36
C ALA A 20 -34.44 -12.72 12.92
N ALA A 21 -34.76 -13.83 12.26
CA ALA A 21 -34.23 -15.14 12.62
C ALA A 21 -32.71 -15.17 12.49
N ALA A 22 -32.17 -14.74 11.35
CA ALA A 22 -30.72 -14.71 11.12
C ALA A 22 -29.97 -13.76 12.09
N ALA A 23 -30.63 -12.68 12.55
CA ALA A 23 -30.09 -11.81 13.59
C ALA A 23 -30.02 -12.51 14.95
N ARG A 24 -31.04 -13.29 15.32
CA ARG A 24 -31.06 -14.10 16.55
C ARG A 24 -30.01 -15.19 16.52
N ASP A 25 -29.75 -15.76 15.32
CA ASP A 25 -28.68 -16.75 15.09
C ASP A 25 -27.27 -16.14 15.09
N GLY A 26 -27.12 -14.84 15.46
CA GLY A 26 -25.84 -14.17 15.65
C GLY A 26 -25.25 -13.55 14.39
N LEU A 27 -25.98 -13.45 13.27
CA LEU A 27 -25.44 -12.78 12.09
C LEU A 27 -25.26 -11.28 12.35
N SER A 28 -24.05 -10.79 12.03
CA SER A 28 -23.75 -9.37 12.20
C SER A 28 -24.64 -8.46 11.31
N PRO A 29 -24.89 -7.21 11.70
CA PRO A 29 -25.62 -6.24 10.87
C PRO A 29 -25.02 -6.07 9.46
N ALA A 30 -23.69 -6.24 9.35
CA ALA A 30 -22.98 -6.20 8.09
C ALA A 30 -23.29 -7.41 7.20
N SER A 31 -23.40 -8.59 7.79
CA SER A 31 -23.76 -9.83 7.09
C SER A 31 -25.22 -9.81 6.65
N LEU A 32 -26.09 -9.31 7.50
CA LEU A 32 -27.52 -9.11 7.18
C LEU A 32 -27.72 -8.14 6.01
N ALA A 33 -26.99 -7.02 6.01
CA ALA A 33 -27.06 -6.06 4.91
C ALA A 33 -26.59 -6.67 3.56
N ARG A 34 -25.52 -7.49 3.59
CA ARG A 34 -25.04 -8.22 2.39
C ARG A 34 -26.07 -9.25 1.91
N ARG A 35 -26.68 -9.99 2.83
CA ARG A 35 -27.74 -10.96 2.52
C ARG A 35 -28.93 -10.28 1.87
N LEU A 36 -29.41 -9.17 2.44
CA LEU A 36 -30.51 -8.38 1.87
C LEU A 36 -30.15 -7.83 0.48
N SER A 37 -28.90 -7.42 0.24
CA SER A 37 -28.46 -6.96 -1.08
C SER A 37 -28.48 -8.11 -2.11
N ALA A 38 -28.02 -9.30 -1.74
CA ALA A 38 -28.08 -10.49 -2.59
C ALA A 38 -29.54 -10.91 -2.89
N TRP A 39 -30.40 -10.89 -1.87
CA TRP A 39 -31.83 -11.19 -2.07
C TRP A 39 -32.52 -10.16 -2.96
N ARG A 40 -32.18 -8.86 -2.85
CA ARG A 40 -32.72 -7.85 -3.77
C ARG A 40 -32.37 -8.19 -5.21
N GLY A 41 -31.10 -8.44 -5.52
CA GLY A 41 -30.71 -8.81 -6.89
C GLY A 41 -31.39 -10.08 -7.38
N PHE A 42 -31.57 -11.10 -6.51
CA PHE A 42 -32.29 -12.31 -6.86
C PHE A 42 -33.77 -12.06 -7.17
N PHE A 43 -34.48 -11.31 -6.31
CA PHE A 43 -35.90 -11.02 -6.53
C PHE A 43 -36.12 -9.96 -7.63
N ASP A 44 -35.14 -9.06 -7.89
CA ASP A 44 -35.19 -8.19 -9.08
C ASP A 44 -35.13 -9.01 -10.36
N ALA A 45 -34.24 -9.98 -10.46
CA ALA A 45 -34.18 -10.87 -11.62
C ALA A 45 -35.47 -11.69 -11.81
N LEU A 46 -36.10 -12.18 -10.72
CA LEU A 46 -37.40 -12.86 -10.81
C LEU A 46 -38.54 -11.94 -11.29
N ALA A 47 -38.48 -10.67 -10.92
CA ALA A 47 -39.47 -9.68 -11.38
C ALA A 47 -39.24 -9.31 -12.85
N GLU A 48 -38.00 -9.16 -13.30
CA GLU A 48 -37.62 -8.94 -14.69
C GLU A 48 -38.06 -10.12 -15.58
N ASP A 49 -37.92 -11.36 -15.08
CA ASP A 49 -38.40 -12.59 -15.76
C ASP A 49 -39.94 -12.75 -15.71
N GLY A 50 -40.68 -11.84 -15.10
CA GLY A 50 -42.14 -11.90 -14.96
C GLY A 50 -42.64 -13.02 -14.04
N ARG A 51 -41.76 -13.61 -13.21
CA ARG A 51 -42.11 -14.73 -12.30
C ARG A 51 -42.73 -14.26 -10.99
N ILE A 52 -42.55 -12.99 -10.64
CA ILE A 52 -43.18 -12.29 -9.50
C ILE A 52 -43.60 -10.90 -9.94
N LEU A 53 -44.62 -10.35 -9.29
CA LEU A 53 -45.14 -9.01 -9.62
C LEU A 53 -44.25 -7.86 -9.09
N ALA A 54 -43.63 -8.05 -7.93
CA ALA A 54 -42.79 -7.04 -7.30
C ALA A 54 -41.76 -7.70 -6.37
N ASN A 55 -40.62 -7.02 -6.17
CA ASN A 55 -39.57 -7.48 -5.28
C ASN A 55 -39.95 -7.31 -3.81
N PRO A 56 -40.17 -8.39 -3.03
CA PRO A 56 -40.57 -8.31 -1.61
C PRO A 56 -39.47 -7.79 -0.68
N VAL A 57 -38.24 -7.62 -1.16
CA VAL A 57 -37.08 -7.16 -0.38
C VAL A 57 -36.93 -5.63 -0.43
N GLN A 58 -37.59 -4.97 -1.39
CA GLN A 58 -37.36 -3.55 -1.71
C GLN A 58 -37.56 -2.64 -0.48
N GLY A 59 -38.60 -2.85 0.31
CA GLY A 59 -38.93 -2.05 1.52
C GLY A 59 -38.17 -2.46 2.77
N VAL A 60 -37.41 -3.57 2.76
CA VAL A 60 -36.73 -4.07 3.96
C VAL A 60 -35.37 -3.40 4.15
N ARG A 61 -35.23 -2.65 5.25
CA ARG A 61 -33.98 -1.99 5.62
C ARG A 61 -33.11 -2.91 6.50
N PRO A 62 -31.79 -2.94 6.27
CA PRO A 62 -30.88 -3.67 7.14
C PRO A 62 -30.83 -3.01 8.53
N PRO A 63 -30.49 -3.76 9.59
CA PRO A 63 -30.26 -3.19 10.91
C PRO A 63 -29.20 -2.10 10.86
N LYS A 64 -29.38 -1.03 11.66
CA LYS A 64 -28.40 0.06 11.76
C LYS A 64 -27.06 -0.52 12.25
N ARG A 65 -25.99 -0.24 11.51
CA ARG A 65 -24.64 -0.55 11.95
C ARG A 65 -24.16 0.50 12.93
N PRO A 66 -23.58 0.13 14.09
CA PRO A 66 -22.79 1.09 14.82
C PRO A 66 -21.66 1.56 13.89
N ARG A 67 -21.58 2.85 13.61
CA ARG A 67 -20.49 3.46 12.84
C ARG A 67 -19.22 3.40 13.70
N ARG A 68 -18.55 2.28 13.70
CA ARG A 68 -17.15 2.24 14.11
C ARG A 68 -16.35 2.77 12.91
N LEU A 69 -15.94 4.03 12.97
CA LEU A 69 -14.92 4.54 12.07
C LEU A 69 -13.67 3.70 12.33
N PRO A 70 -13.08 3.05 11.32
CA PRO A 70 -11.78 2.44 11.49
C PRO A 70 -10.84 3.54 11.98
N LYS A 71 -10.27 3.37 13.18
CA LYS A 71 -9.26 4.30 13.66
C LYS A 71 -8.00 4.08 12.82
N ALA A 72 -7.51 5.12 12.18
CA ALA A 72 -6.17 5.12 11.61
C ALA A 72 -5.18 4.75 12.72
N LEU A 73 -4.13 4.00 12.39
CA LEU A 73 -3.01 3.81 13.32
C LEU A 73 -2.37 5.19 13.56
N PRO A 74 -2.03 5.55 14.80
CA PRO A 74 -1.08 6.63 15.03
C PRO A 74 0.22 6.42 14.25
N VAL A 75 0.94 7.50 13.93
CA VAL A 75 2.18 7.41 13.13
C VAL A 75 3.17 6.46 13.78
N ASP A 76 3.39 6.57 15.10
CA ASP A 76 4.32 5.71 15.86
C ASP A 76 3.96 4.23 15.76
N GLN A 77 2.66 3.87 15.84
CA GLN A 77 2.20 2.49 15.68
C GLN A 77 2.34 1.99 14.25
N ALA A 78 2.12 2.84 13.25
CA ALA A 78 2.37 2.49 11.86
C ALA A 78 3.87 2.26 11.61
N VAL A 79 4.74 3.07 12.19
CA VAL A 79 6.20 2.90 12.17
C VAL A 79 6.62 1.65 12.94
N GLN A 80 6.10 1.42 14.15
CA GLN A 80 6.36 0.21 14.95
C GLN A 80 6.02 -1.07 14.18
N LEU A 81 4.94 -1.07 13.39
CA LEU A 81 4.54 -2.23 12.59
C LEU A 81 5.63 -2.62 11.58
N VAL A 82 6.28 -1.64 10.96
CA VAL A 82 7.18 -1.84 9.82
C VAL A 82 8.67 -1.88 10.20
N ASP A 83 9.09 -1.27 11.31
CA ASP A 83 10.51 -1.10 11.69
C ASP A 83 11.09 -2.21 12.58
N GLY A 84 10.34 -3.23 12.92
CA GLY A 84 10.87 -4.25 13.80
C GLY A 84 11.86 -5.23 13.13
N PRO A 85 12.62 -6.00 13.94
CA PRO A 85 13.62 -6.94 13.44
C PRO A 85 13.00 -8.04 12.57
N VAL A 86 13.78 -8.53 11.61
CA VAL A 86 13.47 -9.71 10.81
C VAL A 86 14.17 -10.89 11.47
N GLU A 87 13.40 -11.87 11.96
CA GLU A 87 13.95 -13.10 12.55
C GLU A 87 14.59 -13.94 11.47
N ALA A 88 15.86 -14.33 11.65
CA ALA A 88 16.64 -15.07 10.66
C ALA A 88 16.01 -16.43 10.29
N GLU A 89 15.43 -17.14 11.26
CA GLU A 89 14.77 -18.44 11.04
C GLU A 89 13.54 -18.36 10.13
N GLN A 90 12.93 -17.16 10.02
CA GLN A 90 11.77 -16.91 9.19
C GLN A 90 12.04 -15.86 8.10
N ALA A 91 13.29 -15.69 7.69
CA ALA A 91 13.73 -14.60 6.80
C ALA A 91 12.82 -14.41 5.58
N PHE A 92 12.43 -15.48 4.89
CA PHE A 92 11.54 -15.43 3.74
C PHE A 92 10.18 -14.81 4.07
N THR A 93 9.51 -15.30 5.10
CA THR A 93 8.16 -14.79 5.45
C THR A 93 8.22 -13.44 6.14
N ALA A 94 9.21 -13.20 6.98
CA ALA A 94 9.37 -11.96 7.73
C ALA A 94 9.74 -10.78 6.82
N SER A 95 10.70 -10.97 5.89
CA SER A 95 11.08 -9.96 4.91
C SER A 95 9.92 -9.63 3.96
N ARG A 96 9.23 -10.66 3.45
CA ARG A 96 8.04 -10.49 2.62
C ARG A 96 6.94 -9.69 3.34
N ASP A 97 6.61 -10.07 4.56
CA ASP A 97 5.52 -9.47 5.32
C ASP A 97 5.85 -8.01 5.69
N ARG A 98 7.12 -7.72 6.00
CA ARG A 98 7.61 -6.35 6.18
C ARG A 98 7.47 -5.54 4.89
N ALA A 99 7.92 -6.08 3.74
CA ALA A 99 7.80 -5.39 2.46
C ALA A 99 6.33 -5.11 2.09
N MET A 100 5.41 -6.06 2.36
CA MET A 100 3.97 -5.83 2.18
C MET A 100 3.44 -4.72 3.08
N ALA A 101 3.80 -4.70 4.37
CA ALA A 101 3.34 -3.70 5.32
C ALA A 101 3.85 -2.29 4.96
N GLU A 102 5.15 -2.18 4.60
CA GLU A 102 5.75 -0.94 4.12
C GLU A 102 5.06 -0.43 2.86
N LEU A 103 4.80 -1.31 1.90
CA LEU A 103 4.15 -0.92 0.64
C LEU A 103 2.69 -0.48 0.86
N PHE A 104 1.93 -1.15 1.73
CA PHE A 104 0.59 -0.71 2.12
C PHE A 104 0.61 0.68 2.76
N TYR A 105 1.52 0.90 3.69
CA TYR A 105 1.62 2.16 4.41
C TYR A 105 2.20 3.28 3.54
N SER A 106 3.18 2.98 2.70
CA SER A 106 3.81 3.95 1.80
C SER A 106 2.91 4.37 0.64
N SER A 107 2.21 3.42 0.01
CA SER A 107 1.52 3.66 -1.26
C SER A 107 0.00 3.59 -1.15
N GLY A 108 -0.54 3.29 0.02
CA GLY A 108 -1.98 3.22 0.26
C GLY A 108 -2.74 2.27 -0.67
N LEU A 109 -2.12 1.18 -1.12
CA LEU A 109 -2.72 0.23 -2.05
C LEU A 109 -3.96 -0.46 -1.47
N ARG A 110 -4.89 -0.85 -2.36
CA ARG A 110 -5.94 -1.81 -1.99
C ARG A 110 -5.35 -3.20 -1.87
N LEU A 111 -5.97 -4.04 -1.05
CA LEU A 111 -5.53 -5.44 -0.89
C LEU A 111 -5.43 -6.18 -2.23
N SER A 112 -6.44 -6.05 -3.09
CA SER A 112 -6.44 -6.68 -4.41
C SER A 112 -5.37 -6.11 -5.36
N GLU A 113 -5.01 -4.84 -5.21
CA GLU A 113 -3.94 -4.22 -5.98
C GLU A 113 -2.58 -4.78 -5.57
N LEU A 114 -2.30 -4.89 -4.27
CA LEU A 114 -1.06 -5.48 -3.77
C LEU A 114 -0.92 -6.95 -4.17
N THR A 115 -1.97 -7.75 -4.03
CA THR A 115 -1.91 -9.18 -4.39
C THR A 115 -1.78 -9.41 -5.89
N ALA A 116 -2.21 -8.46 -6.74
CA ALA A 116 -2.07 -8.51 -8.18
C ALA A 116 -0.68 -8.09 -8.68
N LEU A 117 0.19 -7.53 -7.83
CA LEU A 117 1.50 -7.04 -8.25
C LEU A 117 2.40 -8.15 -8.76
N ASP A 118 2.95 -7.93 -9.94
CA ASP A 118 4.10 -8.65 -10.48
C ASP A 118 5.40 -7.93 -10.11
N HIS A 119 6.52 -8.65 -10.05
CA HIS A 119 7.81 -8.07 -9.68
C HIS A 119 8.36 -7.11 -10.74
N ARG A 120 7.86 -7.18 -11.95
CA ARG A 120 8.12 -6.30 -13.10
C ARG A 120 6.95 -6.40 -14.07
N TRP A 121 6.91 -5.51 -15.06
CA TRP A 121 5.96 -5.65 -16.15
C TRP A 121 6.29 -6.89 -16.99
N LEU A 122 5.29 -7.72 -17.23
CA LEU A 122 5.38 -8.92 -18.06
C LEU A 122 4.50 -8.73 -19.28
N GLN A 123 5.09 -8.85 -20.46
CA GLN A 123 4.34 -8.86 -21.71
C GLN A 123 3.66 -10.22 -21.86
N ALA A 124 2.46 -10.23 -22.43
CA ALA A 124 1.81 -11.47 -22.80
C ALA A 124 2.66 -12.20 -23.87
N SER A 125 3.05 -13.44 -23.59
CA SER A 125 3.68 -14.33 -24.57
C SER A 125 2.68 -15.47 -24.83
N GLY A 126 2.15 -15.54 -26.04
CA GLY A 126 1.10 -16.52 -26.39
C GLY A 126 -0.18 -16.29 -25.55
N ASP A 127 -0.72 -17.36 -24.96
CA ASP A 127 -1.89 -17.32 -24.06
C ASP A 127 -1.59 -16.81 -22.64
N GLY A 128 -0.37 -16.33 -22.40
CA GLY A 128 0.06 -15.81 -21.11
C GLY A 128 -0.65 -14.51 -20.74
N ALA A 129 -1.07 -14.37 -19.47
CA ALA A 129 -1.71 -13.17 -18.97
C ALA A 129 -0.71 -12.00 -18.90
N ARG A 130 -1.11 -10.86 -19.48
CA ARG A 130 -0.40 -9.60 -19.35
C ARG A 130 -0.48 -9.10 -17.90
N SER A 131 0.60 -8.53 -17.35
CA SER A 131 0.59 -7.91 -16.02
C SER A 131 -0.53 -6.89 -15.90
N SER A 132 -1.40 -7.08 -14.91
CA SER A 132 -2.45 -6.11 -14.56
C SER A 132 -1.92 -5.03 -13.61
N ALA A 133 -0.93 -5.38 -12.78
CA ALA A 133 -0.24 -4.48 -11.86
C ALA A 133 1.21 -4.94 -11.72
N TRP A 134 2.16 -4.01 -11.56
CA TRP A 134 3.58 -4.35 -11.41
C TRP A 134 4.35 -3.28 -10.65
N LEU A 135 5.50 -3.69 -10.14
CA LEU A 135 6.51 -2.79 -9.56
C LEU A 135 7.42 -2.27 -10.69
N ASP A 136 7.48 -0.95 -10.83
CA ASP A 136 8.52 -0.27 -11.60
C ASP A 136 9.59 0.21 -10.63
N ARG A 137 10.60 -0.65 -10.41
CA ARG A 137 11.64 -0.40 -9.41
C ARG A 137 12.52 0.81 -9.73
N PRO A 138 13.00 0.99 -11.00
CA PRO A 138 13.78 2.15 -11.39
C PRO A 138 13.04 3.47 -11.20
N ALA A 139 11.75 3.52 -11.53
CA ALA A 139 10.93 4.71 -11.37
C ALA A 139 10.45 4.95 -9.92
N ALA A 140 10.68 3.99 -9.01
CA ALA A 140 10.13 4.01 -7.65
C ALA A 140 8.61 4.09 -7.60
N GLU A 141 7.93 3.30 -8.43
CA GLU A 141 6.49 3.36 -8.64
C GLU A 141 5.85 1.98 -8.67
N VAL A 142 4.56 1.92 -8.36
CA VAL A 142 3.71 0.78 -8.69
C VAL A 142 2.64 1.21 -9.68
N GLN A 143 2.45 0.40 -10.71
CA GLN A 143 1.39 0.53 -11.68
C GLN A 143 0.24 -0.38 -11.29
N VAL A 144 -0.95 0.16 -11.07
CA VAL A 144 -2.12 -0.63 -10.63
C VAL A 144 -3.34 -0.37 -11.48
N LEU A 145 -4.18 -1.39 -11.61
CA LEU A 145 -5.45 -1.31 -12.30
C LEU A 145 -6.55 -1.00 -11.26
N GLY A 146 -7.11 0.19 -11.35
CA GLY A 146 -8.18 0.64 -10.47
C GLY A 146 -9.57 0.14 -10.88
N LYS A 147 -10.59 0.56 -10.13
CA LYS A 147 -12.00 0.28 -10.45
C LYS A 147 -12.34 0.86 -11.83
N GLY A 148 -13.00 0.05 -12.68
CA GLY A 148 -13.38 0.45 -14.03
C GLY A 148 -12.25 0.30 -15.07
N GLY A 149 -11.18 -0.46 -14.78
CA GLY A 149 -10.11 -0.75 -15.74
C GLY A 149 -9.12 0.41 -15.96
N LYS A 150 -9.21 1.49 -15.19
CA LYS A 150 -8.29 2.63 -15.31
C LYS A 150 -6.99 2.33 -14.59
N ARG A 151 -5.87 2.50 -15.28
CA ARG A 151 -4.52 2.40 -14.69
C ARG A 151 -4.21 3.68 -13.93
N ARG A 152 -3.48 3.54 -12.83
CA ARG A 152 -2.86 4.64 -12.12
C ARG A 152 -1.47 4.26 -11.64
N THR A 153 -0.62 5.24 -11.57
CA THR A 153 0.72 5.17 -11.00
C THR A 153 0.66 5.64 -9.55
N VAL A 154 1.34 4.95 -8.67
CA VAL A 154 1.43 5.31 -7.25
C VAL A 154 2.90 5.32 -6.84
N PRO A 155 3.41 6.41 -6.23
CA PRO A 155 4.78 6.47 -5.79
C PRO A 155 5.06 5.49 -4.64
N VAL A 156 6.31 5.01 -4.55
CA VAL A 156 6.81 4.12 -3.52
C VAL A 156 7.92 4.83 -2.74
N GLY A 157 7.71 5.06 -1.46
CA GLY A 157 8.68 5.74 -0.61
C GLY A 157 9.95 4.94 -0.39
N ARG A 158 11.03 5.62 -0.03
CA ARG A 158 12.36 5.02 0.14
C ARG A 158 12.42 3.86 1.11
N ALA A 159 11.70 3.95 2.23
CA ALA A 159 11.67 2.86 3.21
C ALA A 159 10.99 1.60 2.63
N ALA A 160 9.91 1.78 1.87
CA ALA A 160 9.25 0.67 1.19
C ALA A 160 10.12 0.08 0.07
N LEU A 161 10.86 0.92 -0.67
CA LEU A 161 11.85 0.44 -1.66
C LEU A 161 12.95 -0.38 -1.01
N ALA A 162 13.52 0.09 0.10
CA ALA A 162 14.55 -0.65 0.83
C ALA A 162 14.02 -2.00 1.35
N ALA A 163 12.79 -2.05 1.85
CA ALA A 163 12.16 -3.29 2.27
C ALA A 163 11.86 -4.23 1.10
N LEU A 164 11.47 -3.68 -0.05
CA LEU A 164 11.28 -4.43 -1.30
C LEU A 164 12.59 -5.00 -1.83
N ASP A 165 13.69 -4.24 -1.77
CA ASP A 165 15.00 -4.71 -2.20
C ASP A 165 15.47 -5.92 -1.37
N ALA A 166 15.37 -5.80 -0.04
CA ALA A 166 15.69 -6.91 0.86
C ALA A 166 14.79 -8.15 0.60
N TRP A 167 13.53 -7.92 0.30
CA TRP A 167 12.60 -9.00 -0.06
C TRP A 167 12.99 -9.63 -1.41
N LEU A 168 13.29 -8.83 -2.43
CA LEU A 168 13.61 -9.32 -3.78
C LEU A 168 14.90 -10.15 -3.79
N GLU A 169 15.88 -9.81 -2.95
CA GLU A 169 17.10 -10.61 -2.76
C GLU A 169 16.76 -11.99 -2.20
N ILE A 170 16.07 -12.07 -1.06
CA ILE A 170 15.65 -13.33 -0.44
C ILE A 170 14.72 -14.14 -1.37
N ARG A 171 13.81 -13.44 -2.08
CA ARG A 171 12.92 -14.06 -3.07
C ARG A 171 13.73 -14.68 -4.21
N GLY A 172 14.78 -14.02 -4.69
CA GLY A 172 15.65 -14.50 -5.76
C GLY A 172 16.37 -15.78 -5.36
N GLU A 173 16.99 -15.81 -4.18
CA GLU A 173 17.64 -17.00 -3.62
C GLU A 173 16.65 -18.15 -3.44
N TRP A 174 15.47 -17.84 -2.90
CA TRP A 174 14.43 -18.84 -2.70
C TRP A 174 13.93 -19.44 -4.01
N LEU A 175 13.71 -18.62 -5.05
CA LEU A 175 13.30 -19.08 -6.39
C LEU A 175 14.37 -19.96 -7.05
N ALA A 176 15.65 -19.65 -6.86
CA ALA A 176 16.75 -20.48 -7.38
C ALA A 176 16.70 -21.90 -6.78
N ALA A 177 16.29 -22.03 -5.51
CA ALA A 177 16.11 -23.33 -4.87
C ALA A 177 14.76 -24.01 -5.20
N HIS A 178 13.81 -23.31 -5.81
CA HIS A 178 12.46 -23.80 -6.11
C HIS A 178 12.04 -23.52 -7.56
N PRO A 179 12.61 -24.21 -8.54
CA PRO A 179 12.42 -23.91 -9.98
C PRO A 179 11.00 -24.08 -10.49
N ALA A 180 10.14 -24.83 -9.75
CA ALA A 180 8.74 -25.00 -10.10
C ALA A 180 7.82 -23.86 -9.60
N ALA A 181 8.38 -22.86 -8.90
CA ALA A 181 7.61 -21.74 -8.37
C ALA A 181 7.26 -20.74 -9.46
N ASP A 182 6.13 -20.01 -9.26
CA ASP A 182 5.73 -18.92 -10.13
C ASP A 182 6.67 -17.72 -9.96
N THR A 183 7.32 -17.32 -11.05
CA THR A 183 8.28 -16.21 -11.03
C THR A 183 7.64 -14.84 -11.22
N ALA A 184 6.37 -14.75 -11.65
CA ALA A 184 5.70 -13.50 -11.95
C ALA A 184 5.30 -12.69 -10.70
N PRO A 185 4.66 -13.28 -9.66
CA PRO A 185 4.15 -12.50 -8.54
C PRO A 185 5.25 -11.82 -7.75
N LEU A 186 5.04 -10.57 -7.35
CA LEU A 186 5.93 -9.86 -6.43
C LEU A 186 6.02 -10.59 -5.08
N PHE A 187 4.87 -11.01 -4.53
CA PHE A 187 4.79 -11.68 -3.23
C PHE A 187 4.35 -13.13 -3.37
N LEU A 188 5.19 -14.05 -2.88
CA LEU A 188 5.03 -15.49 -2.98
C LEU A 188 4.63 -16.13 -1.63
N SER A 189 3.85 -17.18 -1.70
CA SER A 189 3.64 -18.12 -0.60
C SER A 189 4.83 -19.10 -0.50
N LEU A 190 4.92 -19.86 0.61
CA LEU A 190 5.89 -20.94 0.75
C LEU A 190 5.68 -22.10 -0.25
N GLN A 191 4.52 -22.14 -0.93
CA GLN A 191 4.24 -23.09 -2.01
C GLN A 191 4.63 -22.55 -3.40
N GLY A 192 5.32 -21.40 -3.47
CA GLY A 192 5.77 -20.79 -4.73
C GLY A 192 4.65 -20.18 -5.58
N ARG A 193 3.52 -19.85 -4.98
CA ARG A 193 2.35 -19.29 -5.69
C ARG A 193 2.06 -17.87 -5.21
N ARG A 194 1.35 -17.11 -6.03
CA ARG A 194 0.82 -15.78 -5.67
C ARG A 194 0.03 -15.84 -4.37
N LEU A 195 0.24 -14.88 -3.48
CA LEU A 195 -0.53 -14.79 -2.23
C LEU A 195 -2.00 -14.44 -2.50
N SER A 196 -2.89 -15.13 -1.77
CA SER A 196 -4.31 -14.77 -1.78
C SER A 196 -4.58 -13.54 -0.89
N ASN A 197 -5.69 -12.84 -1.14
CA ASN A 197 -6.15 -11.76 -0.28
C ASN A 197 -6.30 -12.21 1.20
N ARG A 198 -6.79 -13.42 1.41
CA ARG A 198 -6.96 -13.98 2.76
C ARG A 198 -5.62 -14.21 3.44
N SER A 199 -4.64 -14.76 2.72
CA SER A 199 -3.28 -14.96 3.26
C SER A 199 -2.64 -13.65 3.68
N VAL A 200 -2.73 -12.60 2.84
CA VAL A 200 -2.20 -11.26 3.18
C VAL A 200 -2.87 -10.70 4.43
N GLN A 201 -4.21 -10.81 4.56
CA GLN A 201 -4.92 -10.35 5.76
C GLN A 201 -4.41 -11.04 7.04
N LEU A 202 -4.27 -12.37 7.00
CA LEU A 202 -3.77 -13.15 8.13
C LEU A 202 -2.32 -12.79 8.48
N ARG A 203 -1.48 -12.55 7.47
CA ARG A 203 -0.07 -12.17 7.68
C ARG A 203 0.05 -10.78 8.29
N MET A 204 -0.74 -9.80 7.86
CA MET A 204 -0.74 -8.46 8.44
C MET A 204 -1.22 -8.47 9.90
N ASP A 205 -2.25 -9.24 10.21
CA ASP A 205 -2.74 -9.39 11.58
C ASP A 205 -1.70 -10.08 12.47
N ALA A 206 -1.09 -11.17 12.01
CA ALA A 206 -0.01 -11.85 12.73
C ALA A 206 1.23 -10.95 12.92
N LEU A 207 1.58 -10.11 11.94
CA LEU A 207 2.66 -9.14 12.07
C LEU A 207 2.36 -8.12 13.17
N ALA A 208 1.13 -7.58 13.20
CA ALA A 208 0.70 -6.63 14.22
C ALA A 208 0.77 -7.23 15.64
N GLN A 209 0.32 -8.48 15.80
CA GLN A 209 0.41 -9.21 17.07
C GLN A 209 1.86 -9.40 17.53
N ARG A 210 2.75 -9.83 16.63
CA ARG A 210 4.19 -9.97 16.93
C ARG A 210 4.85 -8.64 17.31
N ARG A 211 4.36 -7.52 16.79
CA ARG A 211 4.83 -6.17 17.12
C ARG A 211 4.16 -5.59 18.38
N GLY A 212 3.32 -6.36 19.07
CA GLY A 212 2.65 -5.93 20.31
C GLY A 212 1.62 -4.82 20.08
N LEU A 213 1.08 -4.68 18.86
CA LEU A 213 0.05 -3.68 18.61
C LEU A 213 -1.29 -4.12 19.24
N PRO A 214 -1.98 -3.23 19.97
CA PRO A 214 -3.18 -3.58 20.75
C PRO A 214 -4.42 -3.81 19.88
N GLN A 215 -4.35 -3.54 18.59
CA GLN A 215 -5.47 -3.64 17.67
C GLN A 215 -5.16 -4.54 16.48
N HIS A 216 -6.19 -5.18 15.94
CA HIS A 216 -6.08 -5.92 14.69
C HIS A 216 -5.74 -4.97 13.54
N VAL A 217 -4.66 -5.28 12.84
CA VAL A 217 -4.21 -4.52 11.68
C VAL A 217 -4.49 -5.31 10.41
N HIS A 218 -5.30 -4.76 9.56
CA HIS A 218 -5.60 -5.31 8.25
C HIS A 218 -5.33 -4.24 7.17
N PRO A 219 -5.20 -4.62 5.90
CA PRO A 219 -4.80 -3.72 4.81
C PRO A 219 -5.60 -2.41 4.71
N HIS A 220 -6.90 -2.44 5.04
CA HIS A 220 -7.72 -1.22 5.03
C HIS A 220 -7.34 -0.22 6.13
N VAL A 221 -6.85 -0.70 7.29
CA VAL A 221 -6.36 0.19 8.36
C VAL A 221 -5.10 0.90 7.88
N LEU A 222 -4.13 0.18 7.28
CA LEU A 222 -2.90 0.77 6.75
C LEU A 222 -3.17 1.81 5.66
N ARG A 223 -4.06 1.48 4.72
CA ARG A 223 -4.49 2.44 3.70
C ARG A 223 -5.19 3.67 4.30
N HIS A 224 -6.00 3.48 5.35
CA HIS A 224 -6.64 4.60 6.04
C HIS A 224 -5.63 5.44 6.79
N SER A 225 -4.62 4.83 7.42
CA SER A 225 -3.52 5.53 8.07
C SER A 225 -2.69 6.33 7.07
N PHE A 226 -2.34 5.74 5.91
CA PHE A 226 -1.73 6.48 4.81
C PHE A 226 -2.54 7.73 4.44
N ALA A 227 -3.85 7.55 4.17
CA ALA A 227 -4.73 8.65 3.78
C ALA A 227 -4.79 9.76 4.86
N SER A 228 -4.91 9.39 6.13
CA SER A 228 -5.02 10.32 7.25
C SER A 228 -3.71 11.08 7.47
N HIS A 229 -2.57 10.37 7.44
CA HIS A 229 -1.26 10.99 7.67
C HIS A 229 -0.86 11.90 6.51
N MET A 230 -1.11 11.46 5.27
CA MET A 230 -0.90 12.29 4.09
C MET A 230 -1.74 13.57 4.14
N LEU A 231 -3.03 13.46 4.47
CA LEU A 231 -3.92 14.61 4.57
C LEU A 231 -3.50 15.58 5.68
N GLN A 232 -3.12 15.05 6.85
CA GLN A 232 -2.65 15.87 7.98
C GLN A 232 -1.36 16.62 7.65
N SER A 233 -0.46 16.02 6.89
CA SER A 233 0.84 16.61 6.57
C SER A 233 0.82 17.52 5.34
N SER A 234 0.02 17.21 4.31
CA SER A 234 -0.05 17.98 3.07
C SER A 234 -1.13 19.05 3.08
N GLY A 235 -2.23 18.83 3.82
CA GLY A 235 -3.44 19.65 3.71
C GLY A 235 -4.18 19.49 2.38
N ASP A 236 -3.66 18.72 1.43
CA ASP A 236 -4.19 18.56 0.07
C ASP A 236 -5.07 17.31 -0.06
N LEU A 237 -6.36 17.50 0.21
CA LEU A 237 -7.36 16.43 0.08
C LEU A 237 -7.45 15.88 -1.35
N ARG A 238 -7.25 16.75 -2.36
CA ARG A 238 -7.36 16.36 -3.76
C ARG A 238 -6.22 15.43 -4.15
N ALA A 239 -4.98 15.80 -3.86
CA ALA A 239 -3.81 14.96 -4.11
C ALA A 239 -3.94 13.58 -3.40
N VAL A 240 -4.39 13.57 -2.14
CA VAL A 240 -4.61 12.31 -1.40
C VAL A 240 -5.70 11.46 -2.04
N GLN A 241 -6.81 12.04 -2.51
CA GLN A 241 -7.88 11.30 -3.21
C GLN A 241 -7.39 10.72 -4.54
N GLU A 242 -6.57 11.46 -5.27
CA GLU A 242 -5.96 11.02 -6.53
C GLU A 242 -4.98 9.86 -6.30
N LEU A 243 -4.07 9.96 -5.34
CA LEU A 243 -3.16 8.87 -4.94
C LEU A 243 -3.92 7.59 -4.55
N LEU A 244 -5.05 7.75 -3.87
CA LEU A 244 -5.91 6.63 -3.49
C LEU A 244 -6.76 6.08 -4.64
N GLY A 245 -6.91 6.81 -5.74
CA GLY A 245 -7.75 6.42 -6.87
C GLY A 245 -9.24 6.36 -6.47
N HIS A 246 -9.76 7.43 -5.85
CA HIS A 246 -11.17 7.60 -5.58
C HIS A 246 -11.88 8.07 -6.84
N ALA A 247 -12.80 7.28 -7.38
CA ALA A 247 -13.50 7.48 -8.65
C ALA A 247 -14.58 8.58 -8.64
N SER A 248 -14.67 9.39 -7.62
CA SER A 248 -15.83 10.27 -7.37
C SER A 248 -15.47 11.74 -7.26
N ILE A 249 -14.96 12.32 -8.33
CA ILE A 249 -15.24 13.72 -8.68
C ILE A 249 -15.27 13.74 -10.22
N GLY A 250 -16.41 14.18 -10.79
CA GLY A 250 -16.67 14.09 -12.21
C GLY A 250 -15.58 14.78 -13.02
N THR A 251 -15.04 14.03 -13.89
CA THR A 251 -14.41 14.26 -15.16
C THR A 251 -13.31 13.21 -15.38
N THR A 252 -13.34 12.60 -16.54
CA THR A 252 -12.28 11.73 -17.06
C THR A 252 -11.07 12.63 -17.36
N GLN A 253 -10.25 12.95 -16.36
CA GLN A 253 -8.95 13.57 -16.59
C GLN A 253 -7.96 12.47 -17.00
N VAL A 254 -7.42 12.61 -18.20
CA VAL A 254 -6.24 11.87 -18.63
C VAL A 254 -5.09 12.44 -17.81
N TYR A 255 -4.49 11.63 -16.93
CA TYR A 255 -3.33 12.04 -16.14
C TYR A 255 -2.18 12.37 -17.08
N THR A 256 -1.69 13.59 -16.99
CA THR A 256 -0.46 14.00 -17.66
C THR A 256 0.75 13.67 -16.77
N ALA A 257 1.94 13.62 -17.37
CA ALA A 257 3.19 13.46 -16.62
C ALA A 257 3.38 14.57 -15.55
N LEU A 258 2.86 15.77 -15.83
CA LEU A 258 2.87 16.91 -14.90
C LEU A 258 2.01 16.68 -13.65
N ASP A 259 0.84 16.05 -13.78
CA ASP A 259 -0.02 15.73 -12.65
C ASP A 259 0.68 14.73 -11.72
N PHE A 260 1.39 13.74 -12.30
CA PHE A 260 2.14 12.76 -11.50
C PHE A 260 3.34 13.39 -10.77
N GLN A 261 4.07 14.30 -11.39
CA GLN A 261 5.17 15.03 -10.73
C GLN A 261 4.68 15.83 -9.53
N HIS A 262 3.53 16.51 -9.66
CA HIS A 262 2.90 17.19 -8.54
C HIS A 262 2.54 16.23 -7.41
N LEU A 263 1.91 15.09 -7.71
CA LEU A 263 1.55 14.07 -6.72
C LEU A 263 2.77 13.48 -6.02
N ALA A 264 3.86 13.23 -6.76
CA ALA A 264 5.12 12.76 -6.20
C ALA A 264 5.76 13.80 -5.27
N ALA A 265 5.74 15.09 -5.66
CA ALA A 265 6.25 16.18 -4.81
C ALA A 265 5.44 16.34 -3.51
N VAL A 266 4.10 16.28 -3.58
CA VAL A 266 3.24 16.28 -2.38
C VAL A 266 3.52 15.07 -1.50
N TYR A 267 3.71 13.90 -2.11
CA TYR A 267 4.07 12.68 -1.39
C TYR A 267 5.40 12.81 -0.67
N ASP A 268 6.45 13.25 -1.35
CA ASP A 268 7.79 13.39 -0.79
C ASP A 268 7.86 14.43 0.34
N ALA A 269 7.08 15.49 0.23
CA ALA A 269 7.00 16.52 1.25
C ALA A 269 6.22 16.08 2.50
N ALA A 270 5.17 15.27 2.32
CA ALA A 270 4.17 15.02 3.35
C ALA A 270 4.25 13.62 4.01
N HIS A 271 4.69 12.58 3.29
CA HIS A 271 4.64 11.22 3.84
C HIS A 271 5.76 10.98 4.86
N PRO A 272 5.46 10.45 6.10
CA PRO A 272 6.47 10.23 7.13
C PRO A 272 7.63 9.31 6.72
N ARG A 273 7.39 8.39 5.78
CA ARG A 273 8.39 7.42 5.28
C ARG A 273 9.05 7.82 3.95
N ALA A 274 8.69 8.96 3.37
CA ALA A 274 9.36 9.51 2.18
C ALA A 274 10.66 10.22 2.58
N ARG A 275 10.71 10.87 3.74
CA ARG A 275 11.86 11.64 4.23
C ARG A 275 12.99 10.71 4.70
N ARG A 276 14.24 11.16 4.54
CA ARG A 276 15.42 10.48 5.12
C ARG A 276 15.30 10.45 6.64
N GLN A 277 15.55 9.31 7.28
CA GLN A 277 15.97 9.27 8.68
C GLN A 277 17.29 10.05 8.78
N GLY A 278 17.25 11.26 9.40
CA GLY A 278 18.44 12.08 9.54
C GLY A 278 18.21 13.56 9.80
N ALA A 279 16.99 13.98 10.16
CA ALA A 279 16.76 15.29 10.76
C ALA A 279 15.80 15.12 11.93
N VAL A 280 16.34 14.83 13.09
CA VAL A 280 15.72 15.19 14.36
C VAL A 280 15.60 16.71 14.32
N PRO A 281 14.41 17.33 14.39
CA PRO A 281 14.36 18.75 14.61
C PRO A 281 14.91 18.99 16.03
N ASP A 282 16.08 19.62 16.09
CA ASP A 282 16.60 20.19 17.33
C ASP A 282 15.53 21.11 17.92
N GLY A 283 14.87 20.62 18.93
CA GLY A 283 13.98 21.42 19.76
C GLY A 283 14.79 22.37 20.62
N THR A 284 15.25 23.45 20.02
CA THR A 284 15.78 24.58 20.80
C THR A 284 14.64 25.53 21.07
N THR A 285 14.11 25.38 22.23
CA THR A 285 13.25 26.32 22.96
C THR A 285 13.72 27.74 22.81
N ALA A 286 12.87 28.58 22.24
CA ALA A 286 12.96 30.02 22.43
C ALA A 286 12.61 30.36 23.89
N GLY A 287 13.62 30.59 24.70
CA GLY A 287 13.52 31.23 26.02
C GLY A 287 13.70 32.74 25.86
N ALA A 288 12.61 33.46 26.10
CA ALA A 288 12.63 34.92 26.24
C ALA A 288 13.39 35.36 27.49
N GLY A 289 14.09 36.47 27.39
CA GLY A 289 14.39 37.25 28.61
C GLY A 289 15.70 38.01 28.60
N GLY A 290 15.65 39.33 28.38
CA GLY A 290 16.30 40.31 29.25
C GLY A 290 17.66 40.88 28.87
N ARG A 291 17.64 42.08 28.36
CA ARG A 291 18.45 43.29 28.66
C ARG A 291 19.83 43.11 29.36
N ALA A 292 20.91 43.68 28.82
CA ALA A 292 21.50 44.94 29.17
C ALA A 292 22.91 45.11 28.58
N ALA A 293 23.17 46.30 28.12
CA ALA A 293 24.33 47.12 27.85
C ALA A 293 25.71 46.72 28.44
N GLY A 294 26.77 47.06 27.70
CA GLY A 294 28.12 47.21 28.23
C GLY A 294 29.22 47.11 27.17
N GLU A 295 29.62 48.24 26.70
CA GLU A 295 30.83 48.81 26.16
C GLU A 295 32.14 48.01 26.10
N ALA A 296 32.86 48.29 24.97
CA ALA A 296 34.26 48.75 24.84
C ALA A 296 35.42 47.74 24.79
N GLY A 297 36.30 47.98 23.81
CA GLY A 297 37.76 47.73 23.85
C GLY A 297 38.19 46.67 22.82
N ALA A 298 38.66 46.99 21.67
CA ALA A 298 39.92 47.53 21.19
C ALA A 298 41.04 46.46 21.02
N GLU A 299 41.61 46.52 19.78
CA GLU A 299 42.98 46.16 19.38
C GLU A 299 43.43 44.68 19.49
N GLY A 300 44.00 44.03 18.49
CA GLY A 300 45.04 44.39 17.59
C GLY A 300 45.69 43.15 17.02
N SER A 301 46.34 43.34 15.89
CA SER A 301 47.54 42.71 15.35
C SER A 301 47.42 41.38 14.65
N ALA A 302 47.46 41.31 13.36
CA ALA A 302 48.57 41.13 12.41
C ALA A 302 49.47 39.92 12.68
N GLY A 303 49.64 39.07 11.66
CA GLY A 303 50.65 38.03 11.59
C GLY A 303 50.56 37.28 10.27
N ASP A 304 51.34 37.74 9.33
CA ASP A 304 51.73 37.12 8.06
C ASP A 304 52.35 35.75 8.25
N GLY A 305 52.29 34.91 7.20
CA GLY A 305 53.06 33.69 7.14
C GLY A 305 52.82 32.89 5.89
N ASP A 306 53.43 33.35 4.83
CA ASP A 306 53.71 32.76 3.54
C ASP A 306 54.46 31.40 3.63
N SER A 307 54.20 30.46 2.75
CA SER A 307 55.22 29.73 1.93
C SER A 307 54.60 28.49 1.22
N ALA A 308 54.67 28.52 0.06
CA ALA A 308 54.99 27.80 -1.17
C ALA A 308 55.70 26.44 -1.01
N GLY A 309 55.46 25.58 -2.00
CA GLY A 309 56.20 24.37 -2.34
C GLY A 309 55.27 23.30 -2.94
N ASP A 310 55.09 23.23 -4.17
CA ASP A 310 55.82 22.70 -5.36
C ASP A 310 55.99 21.18 -5.31
N GLY A 311 55.69 20.52 -6.42
CA GLY A 311 56.38 19.33 -6.88
C GLY A 311 55.56 18.07 -7.19
N GLY A 312 55.32 17.81 -8.47
CA GLY A 312 55.69 16.59 -9.22
C GLY A 312 54.57 15.60 -9.49
N LEU A 313 54.04 15.56 -10.65
CA LEU A 313 54.31 14.83 -11.92
C LEU A 313 54.49 13.31 -11.86
N ALA A 314 53.79 12.67 -12.83
CA ALA A 314 54.02 11.38 -13.49
C ALA A 314 53.33 10.16 -12.84
N GLY A 315 52.64 9.28 -13.53
CA GLY A 315 52.66 8.83 -14.90
C GLY A 315 51.59 7.75 -15.10
N ARG A 316 50.95 7.77 -16.23
CA ARG A 316 50.27 6.64 -16.85
C ARG A 316 51.31 5.61 -17.34
N PRO A 317 50.91 4.34 -17.53
CA PRO A 317 50.73 3.96 -18.94
C PRO A 317 49.49 3.07 -19.22
N ASP A 318 48.97 3.27 -20.39
CA ASP A 318 48.21 2.35 -21.22
C ASP A 318 48.98 1.08 -21.52
N VAL A 319 48.33 -0.08 -21.66
CA VAL A 319 48.67 -1.11 -22.66
C VAL A 319 47.39 -1.86 -23.08
N HIS A 320 47.14 -1.79 -24.35
CA HIS A 320 46.44 -2.63 -25.30
C HIS A 320 46.63 -4.15 -25.12
N ALA A 321 45.66 -5.00 -25.45
CA ALA A 321 45.46 -5.68 -26.73
C ALA A 321 44.63 -6.94 -26.52
N GLN A 322 43.57 -7.14 -27.33
CA GLN A 322 43.44 -8.14 -28.42
C GLN A 322 43.57 -9.61 -27.95
N ASP A 323 42.85 -10.56 -28.32
CA ASP A 323 41.97 -10.86 -29.47
C ASP A 323 41.49 -12.32 -29.34
N ALA A 324 40.43 -12.62 -30.00
CA ALA A 324 40.19 -13.83 -30.79
C ALA A 324 39.50 -15.07 -30.19
N LEU A 325 38.28 -15.30 -30.69
CA LEU A 325 37.87 -16.47 -31.50
C LEU A 325 37.80 -17.85 -30.81
N LYS A 326 36.70 -18.52 -30.74
CA LYS A 326 35.96 -19.28 -31.78
C LYS A 326 34.93 -20.19 -31.15
N LYS A 327 33.77 -20.23 -31.79
CA LYS A 327 32.79 -21.33 -31.75
C LYS A 327 33.40 -22.66 -32.24
N PRO A 328 32.74 -23.78 -32.07
CA PRO A 328 31.37 -23.99 -32.59
C PRO A 328 30.26 -24.15 -31.55
#